data_8ba1a6f47c5fad5083e16d08d3155907
#
_entry.id   8ba1a6f47c5fad5083e16d08d3155907
#
_cell.length_a   1.000
_cell.length_b   1.000
_cell.length_c   1.000
_cell.angle_alpha   90.00
_cell.angle_beta   90.00
_cell.angle_gamma   90.00
#
_symmetry.space_group_name_H-M   'P 1'
#
loop_
_entity.id
_entity.type
_entity.pdbx_description
1 polymer ?
#
loop_
_entity_poly.entity_id
_entity_poly.type
_entity_poly.pdbx_seq_one_letter_code
_entity_poly.pdbx_strand_id
1 'polypeptide(L)'
;PRAPVYPGFPPDNRALVLDAPTWLSIADEQEGSRFDFDNGDAITLEAWVKPASFTGQHVYIISKGRTEASGAKGINQNWALRLRKQKGLVALNFLFRSRADAQMPGDWHRWTSTTGLTSGSRWHHVAISYQFGKPESIRGYLDGKQVKGKWDMGGATTRPPVVDNDEVRIGSAYGGLRTVSFHGSLDEIAIHRRIVPAEELKSRFQWDPPKQKPPQIPRGKVVVQLFGPINSTVEFPRYLEGPLFQWQQQELAFIRLPHKYDSWGVREDWGQTVLMKAWSEIELPAGEYQLLARSRGRSRLSIDGKVLLTTAEQKGRGSAHNEVDDLPTVPIAGMRPHWMNDKETVAPFTSSGGRHRVLFEAIVGGP
;
A
#
# COMPACT_ATOMS: atom_id res chain seq x y z
N PRO A 1 -4.76 12.19 9.84
CA PRO A 1 -4.47 11.32 10.98
C PRO A 1 -5.05 11.91 12.28
N ARG A 2 -5.35 11.10 13.30
CA ARG A 2 -5.88 11.53 14.60
C ARG A 2 -5.48 10.55 15.71
N ALA A 3 -5.30 11.06 16.91
CA ALA A 3 -5.20 10.20 18.09
C ALA A 3 -6.52 9.38 18.30
N PRO A 4 -6.47 8.20 18.93
CA PRO A 4 -5.27 7.54 19.47
C PRO A 4 -4.45 6.76 18.43
N VAL A 5 -4.96 6.52 17.23
CA VAL A 5 -4.28 5.70 16.20
C VAL A 5 -2.98 6.34 15.72
N TYR A 6 -2.96 7.65 15.66
CA TYR A 6 -1.78 8.47 15.30
C TYR A 6 -1.49 9.45 16.45
N PRO A 7 -0.70 9.04 17.47
CA PRO A 7 -0.50 9.81 18.69
C PRO A 7 0.13 11.19 18.52
N GLY A 8 0.83 11.41 17.41
CA GLY A 8 1.41 12.72 17.07
C GLY A 8 0.39 13.79 16.67
N PHE A 9 -0.91 13.45 16.60
CA PHE A 9 -1.97 14.37 16.21
C PHE A 9 -3.02 14.54 17.31
N PRO A 10 -3.67 15.71 17.41
CA PRO A 10 -4.81 15.89 18.31
C PRO A 10 -6.02 15.03 17.87
N PRO A 11 -6.95 14.72 18.81
CA PRO A 11 -8.14 13.91 18.48
C PRO A 11 -9.09 14.55 17.47
N ASP A 12 -9.09 15.87 17.39
CA ASP A 12 -9.94 16.69 16.51
C ASP A 12 -9.20 17.18 15.25
N ASN A 13 -8.00 16.66 14.97
CA ASN A 13 -7.21 17.02 13.80
C ASN A 13 -8.05 16.93 12.50
N ARG A 14 -7.87 17.89 11.62
CA ARG A 14 -8.56 17.99 10.34
C ARG A 14 -7.59 17.80 9.19
N ALA A 15 -8.07 17.28 8.10
CA ALA A 15 -7.31 17.03 6.90
C ALA A 15 -8.04 17.61 5.67
N LEU A 16 -7.28 17.95 4.66
CA LEU A 16 -7.81 18.31 3.35
C LEU A 16 -8.37 17.06 2.68
N VAL A 17 -9.62 17.11 2.23
CA VAL A 17 -10.26 16.07 1.42
C VAL A 17 -10.35 16.56 -0.01
N LEU A 18 -9.76 15.82 -0.93
CA LEU A 18 -9.80 16.12 -2.36
C LEU A 18 -10.60 15.05 -3.09
N ASP A 19 -11.58 15.51 -3.85
CA ASP A 19 -12.26 14.72 -4.86
C ASP A 19 -11.81 15.23 -6.24
N ALA A 20 -11.17 14.37 -7.01
CA ALA A 20 -10.62 14.76 -8.31
C ALA A 20 -11.73 15.32 -9.24
N PRO A 21 -11.53 16.47 -9.90
CA PRO A 21 -10.26 17.14 -10.18
C PRO A 21 -9.98 18.38 -9.31
N THR A 22 -10.31 18.40 -8.05
CA THR A 22 -10.05 19.54 -7.16
C THR A 22 -8.58 19.63 -6.74
N TRP A 23 -8.09 20.84 -6.53
CA TRP A 23 -6.74 21.13 -6.03
C TRP A 23 -6.70 22.46 -5.30
N LEU A 24 -5.60 22.70 -4.56
CA LEU A 24 -5.24 23.99 -4.02
C LEU A 24 -4.05 24.54 -4.80
N SER A 25 -3.94 25.86 -4.94
CA SER A 25 -2.78 26.52 -5.51
C SER A 25 -2.21 27.59 -4.59
N ILE A 26 -0.89 27.77 -4.71
CA ILE A 26 -0.12 28.85 -4.07
C ILE A 26 0.55 29.61 -5.20
N ALA A 27 0.22 30.88 -5.33
CA ALA A 27 0.82 31.75 -6.35
C ALA A 27 2.33 31.86 -6.14
N ASP A 28 3.06 31.89 -7.24
CA ASP A 28 4.49 32.14 -7.28
C ASP A 28 4.78 33.19 -8.40
N GLU A 29 4.68 34.45 -8.05
CA GLU A 29 4.70 35.53 -9.02
C GLU A 29 6.10 36.17 -9.22
N GLN A 30 7.12 35.67 -8.50
CA GLN A 30 8.45 36.31 -8.49
C GLN A 30 9.54 35.31 -8.83
N GLU A 31 10.45 35.70 -9.70
CA GLU A 31 11.71 35.00 -9.92
C GLU A 31 12.53 34.93 -8.61
N GLY A 32 13.17 33.81 -8.35
CA GLY A 32 13.97 33.57 -7.13
C GLY A 32 13.14 33.43 -5.88
N SER A 33 11.91 32.95 -6.02
CA SER A 33 11.01 32.67 -4.90
C SER A 33 11.52 31.55 -3.99
N ARG A 34 10.85 31.40 -2.83
CA ARG A 34 11.11 30.28 -1.92
C ARG A 34 10.81 28.91 -2.52
N PHE A 35 10.12 28.85 -3.65
CA PHE A 35 9.75 27.61 -4.35
C PHE A 35 10.69 27.28 -5.51
N ASP A 36 11.64 28.16 -5.80
CA ASP A 36 12.67 27.97 -6.82
C ASP A 36 13.91 27.32 -6.24
N PHE A 37 14.46 26.38 -6.97
CA PHE A 37 15.65 25.63 -6.58
C PHE A 37 16.65 25.60 -7.73
N ASP A 38 17.93 25.62 -7.39
CA ASP A 38 19.04 25.49 -8.33
C ASP A 38 20.04 24.43 -7.83
N ASN A 39 21.09 24.17 -8.60
CA ASN A 39 22.14 23.25 -8.17
C ASN A 39 22.76 23.67 -6.84
N GLY A 40 22.90 22.71 -5.94
CA GLY A 40 23.36 22.93 -4.57
C GLY A 40 22.21 23.09 -3.58
N ASP A 41 21.05 23.56 -4.02
CA ASP A 41 19.87 23.68 -3.18
C ASP A 41 19.32 22.29 -2.80
N ALA A 42 18.80 22.20 -1.60
CA ALA A 42 18.17 20.98 -1.11
C ALA A 42 16.67 21.18 -0.94
N ILE A 43 15.92 20.17 -1.33
CA ILE A 43 14.47 20.10 -1.13
C ILE A 43 14.11 18.85 -0.32
N THR A 44 13.19 19.00 0.62
CA THR A 44 12.43 17.87 1.15
C THR A 44 10.95 18.19 0.99
N LEU A 45 10.24 17.30 0.33
CA LEU A 45 8.78 17.31 0.18
C LEU A 45 8.20 16.22 1.06
N GLU A 46 7.22 16.55 1.87
CA GLU A 46 6.53 15.56 2.71
C GLU A 46 5.03 15.82 2.79
N ALA A 47 4.29 14.77 3.11
CA ALA A 47 2.86 14.83 3.37
C ALA A 47 2.38 13.58 4.12
N TRP A 48 1.30 13.72 4.85
CA TRP A 48 0.46 12.60 5.23
C TRP A 48 -0.60 12.38 4.15
N VAL A 49 -0.73 11.13 3.69
CA VAL A 49 -1.60 10.77 2.59
C VAL A 49 -2.50 9.59 2.96
N LYS A 50 -3.78 9.69 2.61
CA LYS A 50 -4.75 8.58 2.69
C LYS A 50 -5.46 8.49 1.33
N PRO A 51 -4.86 7.81 0.33
CA PRO A 51 -5.47 7.67 -0.99
C PRO A 51 -6.76 6.84 -0.91
N ALA A 52 -7.84 7.33 -1.50
CA ALA A 52 -9.09 6.60 -1.62
C ALA A 52 -9.12 5.75 -2.90
N SER A 53 -8.65 6.31 -4.02
CA SER A 53 -8.57 5.61 -5.30
C SER A 53 -7.50 6.21 -6.21
N PHE A 54 -7.18 5.49 -7.29
CA PHE A 54 -6.27 5.94 -8.34
C PHE A 54 -6.97 5.87 -9.69
N THR A 55 -7.21 7.02 -10.27
CA THR A 55 -7.83 7.15 -11.61
C THR A 55 -6.82 7.05 -12.74
N GLY A 56 -5.52 7.15 -12.44
CA GLY A 56 -4.42 7.03 -13.41
C GLY A 56 -3.16 6.45 -12.80
N GLN A 57 -2.10 6.40 -13.60
CA GLN A 57 -0.82 5.80 -13.19
C GLN A 57 -0.04 6.69 -12.20
N HIS A 58 -0.15 8.02 -12.33
CA HIS A 58 0.56 8.99 -11.51
C HIS A 58 -0.44 9.99 -10.93
N VAL A 59 -0.42 10.18 -9.62
CA VAL A 59 -1.24 11.21 -8.96
C VAL A 59 -0.34 12.15 -8.18
N TYR A 60 -0.62 13.44 -8.28
CA TYR A 60 0.19 14.50 -7.69
C TYR A 60 -0.24 14.77 -6.25
N ILE A 61 0.73 14.80 -5.33
CA ILE A 61 0.51 15.25 -3.94
C ILE A 61 0.78 16.74 -3.87
N ILE A 62 2.00 17.16 -4.25
CA ILE A 62 2.41 18.56 -4.33
C ILE A 62 3.42 18.73 -5.45
N SER A 63 3.32 19.82 -6.18
CA SER A 63 4.24 20.12 -7.31
C SER A 63 4.31 21.59 -7.60
N LYS A 64 5.40 22.02 -8.25
CA LYS A 64 5.53 23.28 -8.95
C LYS A 64 5.74 23.01 -10.43
N GLY A 65 5.04 23.71 -11.29
CA GLY A 65 5.02 23.48 -12.75
C GLY A 65 3.95 22.50 -13.22
N ARG A 66 3.84 22.34 -14.52
CA ARG A 66 2.81 21.55 -15.21
C ARG A 66 1.39 22.00 -14.86
N THR A 67 1.18 23.29 -14.83
CA THR A 67 -0.09 23.88 -14.43
C THR A 67 -1.16 23.82 -15.51
N GLU A 68 -0.77 23.67 -16.78
CA GLU A 68 -1.69 23.54 -17.92
C GLU A 68 -1.57 22.16 -18.59
N ALA A 69 -2.59 21.80 -19.36
CA ALA A 69 -2.63 20.52 -20.08
C ALA A 69 -1.70 20.48 -21.31
N SER A 70 -1.31 21.62 -21.84
CA SER A 70 -0.50 21.76 -23.05
C SER A 70 0.36 23.04 -23.01
N GLY A 71 1.20 23.22 -24.04
CA GLY A 71 2.07 24.39 -24.14
C GLY A 71 3.27 24.37 -23.18
N ALA A 72 3.95 25.50 -23.03
CA ALA A 72 5.12 25.61 -22.16
C ALA A 72 4.82 25.20 -20.72
N LYS A 73 3.70 25.64 -20.17
CA LYS A 73 3.22 25.31 -18.83
C LYS A 73 2.74 23.85 -18.66
N GLY A 74 2.62 23.08 -19.73
CA GLY A 74 2.34 21.66 -19.69
C GLY A 74 3.59 20.76 -19.70
N ILE A 75 4.74 21.33 -20.10
CA ILE A 75 6.01 20.60 -20.25
C ILE A 75 7.12 21.05 -19.31
N ASN A 76 6.89 22.03 -18.44
CA ASN A 76 7.79 22.47 -17.39
C ASN A 76 7.45 21.80 -16.07
N GLN A 77 8.36 21.24 -15.38
CA GLN A 77 8.17 20.68 -14.03
C GLN A 77 9.37 21.04 -13.20
N ASN A 78 9.19 21.98 -12.30
CA ASN A 78 10.27 22.40 -11.42
C ASN A 78 10.59 21.26 -10.44
N TRP A 79 9.58 20.74 -9.78
CA TRP A 79 9.66 19.57 -8.91
C TRP A 79 8.26 19.03 -8.60
N ALA A 80 8.16 17.74 -8.26
CA ALA A 80 6.91 17.13 -7.86
C ALA A 80 7.13 15.91 -6.95
N LEU A 81 6.32 15.82 -5.88
CA LEU A 81 6.08 14.62 -5.12
C LEU A 81 4.77 13.99 -5.58
N ARG A 82 4.84 12.74 -6.00
CA ARG A 82 3.71 12.01 -6.58
C ARG A 82 3.63 10.59 -6.01
N LEU A 83 2.48 9.96 -6.18
CA LEU A 83 2.33 8.51 -6.07
C LEU A 83 2.22 7.90 -7.47
N ARG A 84 2.84 6.74 -7.64
CA ARG A 84 2.82 5.99 -8.91
C ARG A 84 2.30 4.59 -8.71
N LYS A 85 1.19 4.25 -9.38
CA LYS A 85 0.67 2.89 -9.43
C LYS A 85 1.46 2.07 -10.45
N GLN A 86 2.09 0.97 -10.02
CA GLN A 86 2.79 0.04 -10.91
C GLN A 86 2.77 -1.39 -10.32
N LYS A 87 2.40 -2.38 -11.12
CA LYS A 87 2.43 -3.81 -10.75
C LYS A 87 1.84 -4.11 -9.35
N GLY A 88 0.67 -3.55 -9.05
CA GLY A 88 0.01 -3.72 -7.74
C GLY A 88 0.60 -2.91 -6.57
N LEU A 89 1.62 -2.09 -6.82
CA LEU A 89 2.30 -1.26 -5.84
C LEU A 89 1.96 0.21 -6.06
N VAL A 90 1.84 0.97 -4.98
CA VAL A 90 1.72 2.45 -5.00
C VAL A 90 3.04 3.03 -4.49
N ALA A 91 3.93 3.30 -5.42
CA ALA A 91 5.29 3.77 -5.14
C ALA A 91 5.36 5.28 -4.92
N LEU A 92 6.34 5.73 -4.12
CA LEU A 92 6.74 7.14 -4.09
C LEU A 92 7.41 7.49 -5.40
N ASN A 93 7.17 8.71 -5.87
CA ASN A 93 7.70 9.17 -7.14
C ASN A 93 8.09 10.65 -7.05
N PHE A 94 9.32 10.96 -7.44
CA PHE A 94 9.83 12.31 -7.60
C PHE A 94 10.04 12.60 -9.07
N LEU A 95 9.63 13.77 -9.52
CA LEU A 95 9.78 14.21 -10.91
C LEU A 95 10.26 15.64 -10.96
N PHE A 96 11.21 15.90 -11.85
CA PHE A 96 11.54 17.25 -12.30
C PHE A 96 12.00 17.23 -13.76
N ARG A 97 12.05 18.40 -14.39
CA ARG A 97 12.67 18.59 -15.68
C ARG A 97 13.94 19.40 -15.51
N SER A 98 15.05 18.92 -16.09
CA SER A 98 16.30 19.69 -16.08
C SER A 98 16.22 20.89 -17.02
N ARG A 99 16.90 21.97 -16.66
CA ARG A 99 17.06 23.17 -17.49
C ARG A 99 17.83 22.84 -18.76
N ALA A 100 17.41 23.38 -19.88
CA ALA A 100 18.19 23.36 -21.12
C ALA A 100 19.47 24.19 -20.95
N ASP A 101 20.54 23.75 -21.60
CA ASP A 101 21.77 24.51 -21.75
C ASP A 101 22.14 24.63 -23.25
N ALA A 102 23.29 25.24 -23.55
CA ALA A 102 23.74 25.47 -24.92
C ALA A 102 24.00 24.16 -25.70
N GLN A 103 24.26 23.05 -25.01
CA GLN A 103 24.62 21.77 -25.60
C GLN A 103 23.45 20.77 -25.63
N MET A 104 22.52 20.87 -24.67
CA MET A 104 21.47 19.86 -24.51
C MET A 104 20.11 20.48 -24.16
N PRO A 105 19.03 19.98 -24.76
CA PRO A 105 17.67 20.36 -24.33
C PRO A 105 17.41 19.85 -22.91
N GLY A 106 16.45 20.45 -22.23
CA GLY A 106 15.97 19.97 -20.94
C GLY A 106 15.32 18.58 -21.05
N ASP A 107 15.57 17.73 -20.08
CA ASP A 107 15.05 16.36 -20.04
C ASP A 107 14.29 16.08 -18.75
N TRP A 108 13.48 15.03 -18.78
CA TRP A 108 12.68 14.57 -17.65
C TRP A 108 13.46 13.62 -16.79
N HIS A 109 13.50 13.86 -15.49
CA HIS A 109 14.15 12.99 -14.52
C HIS A 109 13.14 12.51 -13.50
N ARG A 110 13.00 11.18 -13.42
CA ARG A 110 12.04 10.55 -12.51
C ARG A 110 12.71 9.50 -11.65
N TRP A 111 12.57 9.67 -10.34
CA TRP A 111 12.92 8.65 -9.37
C TRP A 111 11.67 7.97 -8.85
N THR A 112 11.71 6.63 -8.71
CA THR A 112 10.58 5.84 -8.23
C THR A 112 11.07 4.83 -7.19
N SER A 113 10.38 4.74 -6.06
CA SER A 113 10.69 3.74 -5.02
C SER A 113 10.35 2.33 -5.49
N THR A 114 11.09 1.34 -4.96
CA THR A 114 10.86 -0.09 -5.22
C THR A 114 9.88 -0.73 -4.23
N THR A 115 9.56 -0.03 -3.16
CA THR A 115 8.51 -0.35 -2.19
C THR A 115 7.51 0.78 -2.17
N GLY A 116 6.30 0.54 -1.70
CA GLY A 116 5.25 1.55 -1.72
C GLY A 116 4.25 1.39 -0.60
N LEU A 117 3.21 2.21 -0.68
CA LEU A 117 2.09 2.17 0.24
C LEU A 117 1.41 0.81 0.16
N THR A 118 1.04 0.28 1.31
CA THR A 118 -0.01 -0.74 1.36
C THR A 118 -1.34 -0.05 1.10
N SER A 119 -2.09 -0.49 0.08
CA SER A 119 -3.44 0.02 -0.13
C SER A 119 -4.31 -0.36 1.05
N GLY A 120 -5.25 0.47 1.31
CA GLY A 120 -6.16 0.36 2.42
C GLY A 120 -6.38 1.74 3.01
N SER A 121 -7.38 1.83 3.78
CA SER A 121 -7.97 3.03 4.33
C SER A 121 -7.12 3.75 5.40
N ARG A 122 -5.83 3.45 5.54
CA ARG A 122 -5.00 4.10 6.56
C ARG A 122 -4.18 5.27 6.02
N TRP A 123 -3.78 6.13 6.94
CA TRP A 123 -2.83 7.19 6.67
C TRP A 123 -1.41 6.66 6.55
N HIS A 124 -0.65 7.26 5.64
CA HIS A 124 0.77 7.05 5.45
C HIS A 124 1.51 8.38 5.49
N HIS A 125 2.68 8.41 6.10
CA HIS A 125 3.61 9.52 5.98
C HIS A 125 4.57 9.24 4.83
N VAL A 126 4.69 10.19 3.89
CA VAL A 126 5.56 10.10 2.72
C VAL A 126 6.48 11.29 2.66
N ALA A 127 7.76 11.05 2.34
CA ALA A 127 8.69 12.15 2.09
C ALA A 127 9.74 11.77 1.05
N ILE A 128 10.26 12.78 0.34
CA ILE A 128 11.42 12.66 -0.55
C ILE A 128 12.34 13.84 -0.29
N SER A 129 13.62 13.54 -0.02
CA SER A 129 14.69 14.53 0.11
C SER A 129 15.63 14.41 -1.09
N TYR A 130 16.05 15.56 -1.64
CA TYR A 130 16.97 15.62 -2.78
C TYR A 130 17.79 16.90 -2.73
N GLN A 131 19.07 16.82 -3.08
CA GLN A 131 19.91 17.98 -3.37
C GLN A 131 20.13 18.05 -4.88
N PHE A 132 19.66 19.13 -5.51
CA PHE A 132 19.84 19.32 -6.94
C PHE A 132 21.33 19.37 -7.32
N GLY A 133 21.68 18.74 -8.44
CA GLY A 133 23.05 18.55 -8.84
C GLY A 133 23.78 17.36 -8.22
N LYS A 134 23.17 16.68 -7.24
CA LYS A 134 23.73 15.47 -6.57
C LYS A 134 22.73 14.31 -6.61
N PRO A 135 22.64 13.58 -7.73
CA PRO A 135 21.60 12.56 -7.94
C PRO A 135 21.66 11.40 -6.93
N GLU A 136 22.82 11.14 -6.34
CA GLU A 136 22.99 10.14 -5.29
C GLU A 136 22.41 10.57 -3.92
N SER A 137 22.10 11.84 -3.75
CA SER A 137 21.54 12.39 -2.51
C SER A 137 20.06 12.03 -2.29
N ILE A 138 19.36 11.56 -3.35
CA ILE A 138 17.93 11.31 -3.25
C ILE A 138 17.59 10.22 -2.25
N ARG A 139 16.63 10.50 -1.38
CA ARG A 139 16.11 9.55 -0.38
C ARG A 139 14.60 9.63 -0.34
N GLY A 140 13.94 8.49 -0.41
CA GLY A 140 12.50 8.37 -0.19
C GLY A 140 12.23 7.77 1.19
N TYR A 141 11.15 8.22 1.81
CA TYR A 141 10.71 7.74 3.12
C TYR A 141 9.23 7.40 3.08
N LEU A 142 8.90 6.27 3.71
CA LEU A 142 7.54 5.78 3.86
C LEU A 142 7.34 5.33 5.29
N ASP A 143 6.38 5.93 5.97
CA ASP A 143 6.05 5.62 7.37
C ASP A 143 7.30 5.66 8.27
N GLY A 144 8.08 6.74 8.16
CA GLY A 144 9.30 6.96 8.92
C GLY A 144 10.50 6.07 8.53
N LYS A 145 10.37 5.23 7.51
CA LYS A 145 11.44 4.32 7.05
C LYS A 145 11.95 4.73 5.69
N GLN A 146 13.27 4.77 5.54
CA GLN A 146 13.88 4.98 4.22
C GLN A 146 13.56 3.81 3.29
N VAL A 147 13.19 4.12 2.04
CA VAL A 147 12.89 3.16 0.99
C VAL A 147 13.90 3.24 -0.13
N LYS A 148 14.21 2.10 -0.75
CA LYS A 148 15.05 2.05 -1.94
C LYS A 148 14.26 2.50 -3.16
N GLY A 149 14.97 3.03 -4.15
CA GLY A 149 14.37 3.43 -5.43
C GLY A 149 15.45 3.62 -6.51
N LYS A 150 14.99 4.02 -7.69
CA LYS A 150 15.88 4.21 -8.84
C LYS A 150 15.37 5.35 -9.72
N TRP A 151 16.29 5.98 -10.44
CA TRP A 151 15.97 6.84 -11.57
C TRP A 151 15.50 5.96 -12.73
N ASP A 152 14.20 5.95 -13.02
CA ASP A 152 13.56 5.04 -13.97
C ASP A 152 13.08 5.73 -15.26
N MET A 153 13.35 7.02 -15.40
CA MET A 153 13.15 7.83 -16.61
C MET A 153 14.17 8.96 -16.62
N GLY A 154 14.82 9.20 -17.75
CA GLY A 154 15.82 10.23 -17.96
C GLY A 154 17.14 10.03 -17.19
N GLY A 155 17.22 9.03 -16.34
CA GLY A 155 18.39 8.73 -15.53
C GLY A 155 18.70 9.75 -14.44
N ALA A 156 19.84 9.59 -13.80
CA ALA A 156 20.41 10.54 -12.87
C ALA A 156 21.02 11.75 -13.62
N THR A 157 20.94 12.95 -13.05
CA THR A 157 21.50 14.15 -13.67
C THR A 157 22.11 15.08 -12.63
N THR A 158 23.14 15.81 -13.03
CA THR A 158 23.72 16.92 -12.27
C THR A 158 23.20 18.28 -12.74
N ARG A 159 22.30 18.32 -13.73
CA ARG A 159 21.75 19.53 -14.28
C ARG A 159 20.68 20.13 -13.34
N PRO A 160 20.60 21.47 -13.22
CA PRO A 160 19.60 22.11 -12.39
C PRO A 160 18.18 21.89 -12.91
N PRO A 161 17.15 22.01 -12.07
CA PRO A 161 15.77 21.98 -12.51
C PRO A 161 15.42 23.25 -13.32
N VAL A 162 14.34 23.18 -14.09
CA VAL A 162 13.72 24.39 -14.64
C VAL A 162 13.21 25.27 -13.50
N VAL A 163 13.27 26.56 -13.70
CA VAL A 163 12.72 27.59 -12.82
C VAL A 163 11.81 28.48 -13.65
N ASP A 164 10.64 28.77 -13.15
CA ASP A 164 9.66 29.68 -13.75
C ASP A 164 8.66 30.15 -12.68
N ASN A 165 7.71 30.98 -13.05
CA ASN A 165 6.70 31.58 -12.19
C ASN A 165 5.40 30.75 -12.14
N ASP A 166 5.45 29.45 -12.43
CA ASP A 166 4.29 28.59 -12.27
C ASP A 166 3.94 28.40 -10.79
N GLU A 167 2.65 28.37 -10.52
CA GLU A 167 2.13 28.16 -9.18
C GLU A 167 2.49 26.78 -8.60
N VAL A 168 2.56 26.71 -7.28
CA VAL A 168 2.59 25.44 -6.57
C VAL A 168 1.17 24.88 -6.47
N ARG A 169 1.00 23.63 -6.83
CA ARG A 169 -0.29 22.93 -6.74
C ARG A 169 -0.24 21.76 -5.77
N ILE A 170 -1.32 21.60 -5.01
CA ILE A 170 -1.55 20.49 -4.09
C ILE A 170 -2.72 19.67 -4.63
N GLY A 171 -2.50 18.39 -4.85
CA GLY A 171 -3.51 17.42 -5.25
C GLY A 171 -3.73 17.27 -6.75
N SER A 172 -3.14 18.09 -7.62
CA SER A 172 -3.32 17.94 -9.07
C SER A 172 -2.21 18.62 -9.89
N ALA A 173 -2.25 18.40 -11.20
CA ALA A 173 -1.44 19.07 -12.23
C ALA A 173 -2.24 19.08 -13.54
N TYR A 174 -1.64 19.54 -14.66
CA TYR A 174 -2.24 19.51 -16.01
C TYR A 174 -3.63 20.13 -16.09
N GLY A 175 -3.81 21.32 -15.52
CA GLY A 175 -5.12 21.98 -15.56
C GLY A 175 -6.23 21.24 -14.82
N GLY A 176 -5.88 20.36 -13.86
CA GLY A 176 -6.85 19.58 -13.13
C GLY A 176 -7.26 18.27 -13.81
N LEU A 177 -6.40 17.73 -14.70
CA LEU A 177 -6.71 16.47 -15.37
C LEU A 177 -6.98 15.36 -14.36
N ARG A 178 -8.16 14.77 -14.41
CA ARG A 178 -8.65 13.77 -13.42
C ARG A 178 -7.69 12.59 -13.22
N THR A 179 -7.06 12.11 -14.29
CA THR A 179 -6.15 10.96 -14.26
C THR A 179 -4.83 11.20 -13.55
N VAL A 180 -4.51 12.47 -13.23
CA VAL A 180 -3.31 12.82 -12.46
C VAL A 180 -3.65 13.49 -11.12
N SER A 181 -4.93 13.71 -10.85
CA SER A 181 -5.40 14.32 -9.60
C SER A 181 -5.46 13.31 -8.48
N PHE A 182 -5.09 13.74 -7.28
CA PHE A 182 -5.20 12.96 -6.06
C PHE A 182 -6.66 12.86 -5.65
N HIS A 183 -7.08 11.64 -5.27
CA HIS A 183 -8.38 11.39 -4.68
C HIS A 183 -8.19 10.76 -3.30
N GLY A 184 -8.66 11.43 -2.26
CA GLY A 184 -8.46 11.01 -0.87
C GLY A 184 -8.20 12.17 0.07
N SER A 185 -7.48 11.91 1.15
CA SER A 185 -7.16 12.94 2.15
C SER A 185 -5.66 13.21 2.22
N LEU A 186 -5.32 14.48 2.41
CA LEU A 186 -3.95 14.99 2.60
C LEU A 186 -3.89 15.78 3.90
N ASP A 187 -2.72 15.72 4.57
CA ASP A 187 -2.46 16.47 5.79
C ASP A 187 -0.96 16.76 5.94
N GLU A 188 -0.59 17.75 6.76
CA GLU A 188 0.81 18.11 7.06
C GLU A 188 1.69 18.17 5.80
N ILE A 189 1.22 18.83 4.75
CA ILE A 189 1.96 18.98 3.50
C ILE A 189 3.02 20.06 3.70
N ALA A 190 4.28 19.72 3.49
CA ALA A 190 5.37 20.65 3.69
C ALA A 190 6.43 20.61 2.58
N ILE A 191 7.03 21.77 2.35
CA ILE A 191 8.19 22.00 1.49
C ILE A 191 9.31 22.56 2.37
N HIS A 192 10.42 21.85 2.46
CA HIS A 192 11.60 22.31 3.19
C HIS A 192 12.74 22.60 2.22
N ARG A 193 13.42 23.72 2.40
CA ARG A 193 14.65 24.08 1.67
C ARG A 193 15.89 23.48 2.35
N ARG A 194 15.79 22.24 2.78
CA ARG A 194 16.87 21.47 3.41
C ARG A 194 16.64 19.99 3.25
N ILE A 195 17.67 19.20 3.42
CA ILE A 195 17.50 17.76 3.70
C ILE A 195 16.99 17.63 5.13
N VAL A 196 15.79 17.12 5.30
CA VAL A 196 15.25 16.76 6.61
C VAL A 196 15.93 15.47 7.06
N PRO A 197 16.55 15.41 8.24
CA PRO A 197 17.21 14.20 8.74
C PRO A 197 16.26 13.01 8.86
N ALA A 198 16.79 11.81 8.61
CA ALA A 198 15.99 10.57 8.67
C ALA A 198 15.30 10.35 10.03
N GLU A 199 15.99 10.68 11.13
CA GLU A 199 15.43 10.54 12.48
C GLU A 199 14.29 11.54 12.74
N GLU A 200 14.36 12.73 12.16
CA GLU A 200 13.27 13.72 12.22
C GLU A 200 12.04 13.20 11.46
N LEU A 201 12.20 12.67 10.25
CA LEU A 201 11.10 12.05 9.48
C LEU A 201 10.54 10.81 10.18
N LYS A 202 11.40 10.03 10.82
CA LYS A 202 11.00 8.85 11.59
C LYS A 202 10.17 9.22 12.81
N SER A 203 10.55 10.29 13.53
CA SER A 203 9.84 10.75 14.73
C SER A 203 8.43 11.28 14.41
N ARG A 204 8.20 11.77 13.19
CA ARG A 204 6.90 12.26 12.74
C ARG A 204 5.88 11.15 12.53
N PHE A 205 6.34 9.94 12.20
CA PHE A 205 5.46 8.79 12.04
C PHE A 205 5.29 8.03 13.33
N GLN A 206 4.21 8.33 14.04
CA GLN A 206 3.77 7.59 15.21
C GLN A 206 2.44 6.90 14.89
N TRP A 207 2.41 5.59 15.04
CA TRP A 207 1.26 4.78 14.71
C TRP A 207 1.03 3.71 15.77
N ASP A 208 -0.10 3.82 16.46
CA ASP A 208 -0.56 2.87 17.47
C ASP A 208 -1.96 2.34 17.07
N PRO A 209 -2.00 1.35 16.19
CA PRO A 209 -3.28 0.81 15.74
C PRO A 209 -4.00 0.10 16.89
N PRO A 210 -5.31 0.30 17.02
CA PRO A 210 -6.07 -0.41 18.03
C PRO A 210 -5.98 -1.92 17.79
N LYS A 211 -5.83 -2.68 18.86
CA LYS A 211 -5.89 -4.15 18.78
C LYS A 211 -7.27 -4.55 18.26
N GLN A 212 -7.29 -5.26 17.14
CA GLN A 212 -8.53 -5.79 16.62
C GLN A 212 -9.13 -6.78 17.63
N LYS A 213 -10.32 -6.49 18.11
CA LYS A 213 -11.07 -7.43 18.94
C LYS A 213 -11.63 -8.54 18.05
N PRO A 214 -11.55 -9.81 18.48
CA PRO A 214 -12.24 -10.89 17.79
C PRO A 214 -13.74 -10.57 17.68
N PRO A 215 -14.42 -10.99 16.61
CA PRO A 215 -15.86 -10.87 16.53
C PRO A 215 -16.52 -11.78 17.59
N GLN A 216 -17.78 -11.52 17.87
CA GLN A 216 -18.59 -12.46 18.65
C GLN A 216 -18.77 -13.73 17.81
N ILE A 217 -18.37 -14.88 18.35
CA ILE A 217 -18.42 -16.17 17.66
C ILE A 217 -19.58 -16.98 18.25
N PRO A 218 -20.68 -17.21 17.51
CA PRO A 218 -21.73 -18.08 17.97
C PRO A 218 -21.26 -19.53 18.10
N ARG A 219 -21.79 -20.26 19.05
CA ARG A 219 -21.39 -21.65 19.31
C ARG A 219 -21.57 -22.52 18.05
N GLY A 220 -20.52 -23.27 17.69
CA GLY A 220 -20.50 -24.15 16.52
C GLY A 220 -20.51 -23.43 15.18
N LYS A 221 -20.14 -22.14 15.15
CA LYS A 221 -20.04 -21.35 13.91
C LYS A 221 -18.62 -20.89 13.66
N VAL A 222 -18.36 -20.60 12.40
CA VAL A 222 -17.19 -19.87 11.94
C VAL A 222 -17.65 -18.49 11.50
N VAL A 223 -17.06 -17.43 12.05
CA VAL A 223 -17.27 -16.05 11.61
C VAL A 223 -16.16 -15.68 10.66
N VAL A 224 -16.51 -15.34 9.44
CA VAL A 224 -15.55 -14.99 8.39
C VAL A 224 -15.64 -13.49 8.10
N GLN A 225 -14.49 -12.85 8.05
CA GLN A 225 -14.34 -11.42 7.76
C GLN A 225 -13.37 -11.23 6.61
N LEU A 226 -13.70 -10.37 5.66
CA LEU A 226 -12.82 -9.94 4.58
C LEU A 226 -12.38 -8.50 4.81
N PHE A 227 -11.10 -8.26 4.66
CA PHE A 227 -10.47 -6.95 4.82
C PHE A 227 -9.68 -6.58 3.58
N GLY A 228 -9.66 -5.32 3.22
CA GLY A 228 -8.85 -4.86 2.09
C GLY A 228 -9.51 -3.75 1.29
N PRO A 229 -9.09 -3.58 0.04
CA PRO A 229 -8.05 -4.35 -0.66
C PRO A 229 -6.68 -4.24 0.01
N ILE A 230 -5.84 -5.27 -0.15
CA ILE A 230 -4.47 -5.27 0.34
C ILE A 230 -3.47 -5.34 -0.82
N ASN A 231 -2.34 -4.65 -0.69
CA ASN A 231 -1.35 -4.54 -1.77
C ASN A 231 -0.19 -5.54 -1.66
N SER A 232 -0.27 -6.49 -0.75
CA SER A 232 0.80 -7.45 -0.54
C SER A 232 0.27 -8.87 -0.54
N THR A 233 0.84 -9.72 -1.35
CA THR A 233 0.69 -11.18 -1.26
C THR A 233 1.74 -11.80 -0.34
N VAL A 234 2.72 -11.01 0.13
CA VAL A 234 3.91 -11.50 0.83
C VAL A 234 3.80 -11.37 2.34
N GLU A 235 3.13 -10.33 2.84
CA GLU A 235 3.03 -10.06 4.28
C GLU A 235 1.59 -9.87 4.74
N PHE A 236 1.27 -10.40 5.91
CA PHE A 236 -0.01 -10.13 6.56
C PHE A 236 -0.02 -8.69 7.06
N PRO A 237 -1.03 -7.89 6.71
CA PRO A 237 -1.16 -6.52 7.20
C PRO A 237 -1.23 -6.50 8.73
N ARG A 238 -0.48 -5.62 9.37
CA ARG A 238 -0.52 -5.46 10.84
C ARG A 238 -1.85 -4.88 11.31
N TYR A 239 -2.47 -4.07 10.49
CA TYR A 239 -3.75 -3.43 10.75
C TYR A 239 -4.51 -3.19 9.46
N LEU A 240 -5.82 -3.43 9.50
CA LEU A 240 -6.79 -3.02 8.50
C LEU A 240 -7.97 -2.39 9.24
N GLU A 241 -8.54 -1.34 8.71
CA GLU A 241 -9.82 -0.81 9.22
C GLU A 241 -10.87 -1.91 9.14
N GLY A 242 -12.01 -1.77 9.78
CA GLY A 242 -13.04 -2.80 9.91
C GLY A 242 -13.27 -3.69 8.69
N PRO A 243 -13.92 -4.82 8.82
CA PRO A 243 -14.11 -5.74 7.71
C PRO A 243 -15.01 -5.09 6.65
N LEU A 244 -14.65 -5.27 5.37
CA LEU A 244 -15.48 -4.93 4.22
C LEU A 244 -16.75 -5.76 4.19
N PHE A 245 -16.61 -7.02 4.61
CA PHE A 245 -17.67 -8.00 4.58
C PHE A 245 -17.54 -9.01 5.73
N GLN A 246 -18.67 -9.47 6.27
CA GLN A 246 -18.69 -10.49 7.32
C GLN A 246 -19.88 -11.43 7.12
N TRP A 247 -19.65 -12.74 7.30
CA TRP A 247 -20.70 -13.75 7.33
C TRP A 247 -20.40 -14.87 8.31
N GLN A 248 -21.33 -15.80 8.47
CA GLN A 248 -21.17 -16.98 9.30
C GLN A 248 -21.38 -18.24 8.47
N GLN A 249 -20.63 -19.29 8.80
CA GLN A 249 -20.76 -20.63 8.21
C GLN A 249 -20.51 -21.71 9.25
N GLN A 250 -20.73 -22.97 8.86
CA GLN A 250 -20.59 -24.13 9.78
C GLN A 250 -19.12 -24.58 9.92
N GLU A 251 -18.38 -24.54 8.84
CA GLU A 251 -17.08 -25.19 8.72
C GLU A 251 -15.98 -24.20 8.36
N LEU A 252 -14.75 -24.50 8.83
CA LEU A 252 -13.55 -23.77 8.44
C LEU A 252 -13.02 -24.34 7.10
N ALA A 253 -13.88 -24.31 6.08
CA ALA A 253 -13.58 -24.84 4.76
C ALA A 253 -14.10 -23.87 3.67
N PHE A 254 -13.23 -23.57 2.68
CA PHE A 254 -13.52 -22.62 1.62
C PHE A 254 -13.07 -23.21 0.28
N ILE A 255 -14.00 -23.47 -0.62
CA ILE A 255 -13.68 -23.83 -2.01
C ILE A 255 -13.34 -22.56 -2.79
N ARG A 256 -14.10 -21.50 -2.57
CA ARG A 256 -13.91 -20.15 -3.12
C ARG A 256 -14.62 -19.12 -2.24
N LEU A 257 -14.24 -17.87 -2.39
CA LEU A 257 -14.95 -16.77 -1.73
C LEU A 257 -16.35 -16.60 -2.33
N PRO A 258 -17.36 -16.25 -1.52
CA PRO A 258 -18.68 -15.92 -2.05
C PRO A 258 -18.61 -14.66 -2.91
N HIS A 259 -19.32 -14.67 -4.03
CA HIS A 259 -19.52 -13.50 -4.87
C HIS A 259 -20.76 -12.73 -4.42
N LYS A 260 -20.78 -11.42 -4.61
CA LYS A 260 -21.99 -10.62 -4.50
C LYS A 260 -22.78 -10.69 -5.80
N TYR A 261 -24.04 -11.09 -5.68
CA TYR A 261 -25.00 -11.14 -6.78
C TYR A 261 -26.17 -10.21 -6.52
N ASP A 262 -26.68 -9.63 -7.58
CA ASP A 262 -28.01 -9.00 -7.60
C ASP A 262 -28.77 -9.48 -8.85
N SER A 263 -29.93 -8.85 -9.14
CA SER A 263 -30.75 -9.19 -10.32
C SER A 263 -30.04 -8.99 -11.66
N TRP A 264 -28.91 -8.30 -11.69
CA TRP A 264 -28.09 -8.01 -12.87
C TRP A 264 -26.87 -8.92 -13.01
N GLY A 265 -26.65 -9.85 -12.08
CA GLY A 265 -25.54 -10.81 -12.08
C GLY A 265 -24.50 -10.57 -10.99
N VAL A 266 -23.26 -10.94 -11.25
CA VAL A 266 -22.13 -10.74 -10.30
C VAL A 266 -21.80 -9.25 -10.23
N ARG A 267 -22.02 -8.64 -9.05
CA ARG A 267 -21.72 -7.24 -8.80
C ARG A 267 -20.30 -7.01 -8.33
N GLU A 268 -19.71 -7.98 -7.67
CA GLU A 268 -18.38 -7.87 -7.11
C GLU A 268 -17.69 -9.21 -7.19
N ASP A 269 -16.71 -9.31 -8.05
CA ASP A 269 -15.71 -10.35 -7.97
C ASP A 269 -14.58 -9.83 -7.08
N TRP A 270 -13.95 -10.71 -6.34
CA TRP A 270 -12.82 -10.37 -5.50
C TRP A 270 -11.53 -10.27 -6.35
N GLY A 271 -11.59 -9.53 -7.46
CA GLY A 271 -10.49 -9.31 -8.39
C GLY A 271 -9.29 -8.57 -7.78
N GLN A 272 -9.44 -8.07 -6.56
CA GLN A 272 -8.37 -7.49 -5.75
C GLN A 272 -7.99 -8.44 -4.63
N THR A 273 -6.72 -8.40 -4.23
CA THR A 273 -6.23 -9.17 -3.09
C THR A 273 -6.86 -8.67 -1.79
N VAL A 274 -7.43 -9.58 -1.00
CA VAL A 274 -8.04 -9.30 0.31
C VAL A 274 -7.46 -10.23 1.38
N LEU A 275 -7.51 -9.79 2.64
CA LEU A 275 -7.22 -10.65 3.78
C LEU A 275 -8.53 -11.25 4.29
N MET A 276 -8.62 -12.56 4.27
CA MET A 276 -9.69 -13.32 4.93
C MET A 276 -9.25 -13.69 6.35
N LYS A 277 -10.10 -13.44 7.35
CA LYS A 277 -9.98 -13.93 8.72
C LYS A 277 -11.18 -14.78 9.05
N ALA A 278 -10.96 -16.03 9.40
CA ALA A 278 -12.00 -16.95 9.82
C ALA A 278 -11.79 -17.35 11.29
N TRP A 279 -12.75 -16.99 12.11
CA TRP A 279 -12.74 -17.16 13.55
C TRP A 279 -13.66 -18.29 13.95
N SER A 280 -13.19 -19.18 14.82
CA SER A 280 -13.97 -20.27 15.41
C SER A 280 -13.56 -20.52 16.85
N GLU A 281 -14.42 -21.20 17.59
CA GLU A 281 -14.08 -21.78 18.89
C GLU A 281 -14.29 -23.27 18.84
N ILE A 282 -13.31 -24.03 19.31
CA ILE A 282 -13.33 -25.48 19.39
C ILE A 282 -13.14 -25.88 20.85
N GLU A 283 -13.76 -26.97 21.24
CA GLU A 283 -13.57 -27.60 22.56
C GLU A 283 -12.79 -28.89 22.37
N LEU A 284 -11.62 -28.99 23.00
CA LEU A 284 -10.74 -30.12 22.89
C LEU A 284 -10.44 -30.67 24.28
N PRO A 285 -10.43 -31.99 24.44
CA PRO A 285 -9.81 -32.64 25.61
C PRO A 285 -8.33 -32.28 25.75
N ALA A 286 -7.77 -32.49 26.93
CA ALA A 286 -6.33 -32.43 27.09
C ALA A 286 -5.67 -33.53 26.26
N GLY A 287 -4.60 -33.20 25.56
CA GLY A 287 -3.92 -34.14 24.68
C GLY A 287 -3.08 -33.48 23.59
N GLU A 288 -2.47 -34.35 22.81
CA GLU A 288 -1.68 -33.94 21.67
C GLU A 288 -2.46 -34.06 20.36
N TYR A 289 -2.35 -33.03 19.52
CA TYR A 289 -3.08 -32.93 18.26
C TYR A 289 -2.11 -32.55 17.13
N GLN A 290 -2.53 -32.88 15.92
CA GLN A 290 -1.91 -32.36 14.72
C GLN A 290 -2.88 -31.43 14.04
N LEU A 291 -2.41 -30.22 13.74
CA LEU A 291 -3.12 -29.21 12.96
C LEU A 291 -2.71 -29.36 11.51
N LEU A 292 -3.67 -29.33 10.61
CA LEU A 292 -3.43 -29.36 9.19
C LEU A 292 -4.15 -28.18 8.53
N ALA A 293 -3.43 -27.38 7.75
CA ALA A 293 -4.00 -26.35 6.90
C ALA A 293 -3.66 -26.58 5.43
N ARG A 294 -4.65 -26.43 4.58
CA ARG A 294 -4.54 -26.49 3.11
C ARG A 294 -4.92 -25.13 2.53
N SER A 295 -4.06 -24.55 1.75
CA SER A 295 -4.31 -23.23 1.16
C SER A 295 -3.53 -23.03 -0.13
N ARG A 296 -4.16 -22.40 -1.11
CA ARG A 296 -3.50 -21.96 -2.34
C ARG A 296 -2.69 -20.69 -2.10
N GLY A 297 -3.28 -19.73 -1.40
CA GLY A 297 -2.64 -18.49 -1.03
C GLY A 297 -1.84 -18.60 0.26
N ARG A 298 -1.10 -17.55 0.58
CA ARG A 298 -0.43 -17.46 1.88
C ARG A 298 -1.45 -17.50 3.01
N SER A 299 -1.25 -18.36 3.98
CA SER A 299 -2.15 -18.49 5.14
C SER A 299 -1.38 -18.70 6.43
N ARG A 300 -2.06 -18.50 7.55
CA ARG A 300 -1.59 -18.87 8.89
C ARG A 300 -2.74 -19.26 9.78
N LEU A 301 -2.46 -20.17 10.70
CA LEU A 301 -3.40 -20.63 11.72
C LEU A 301 -2.85 -20.28 13.10
N SER A 302 -3.70 -19.66 13.89
CA SER A 302 -3.41 -19.33 15.29
C SER A 302 -4.42 -20.02 16.19
N ILE A 303 -3.96 -20.50 17.35
CA ILE A 303 -4.81 -20.94 18.46
C ILE A 303 -4.46 -20.08 19.68
N ASP A 304 -5.48 -19.52 20.34
CA ASP A 304 -5.36 -18.64 21.50
C ASP A 304 -4.38 -17.48 21.31
N GLY A 305 -4.35 -16.94 20.07
CA GLY A 305 -3.48 -15.83 19.70
C GLY A 305 -2.04 -16.21 19.33
N LYS A 306 -1.64 -17.48 19.48
CA LYS A 306 -0.31 -17.97 19.08
C LYS A 306 -0.38 -18.53 17.66
N VAL A 307 0.44 -18.02 16.74
CA VAL A 307 0.59 -18.60 15.40
C VAL A 307 1.31 -19.93 15.50
N LEU A 308 0.67 -21.00 15.05
CA LEU A 308 1.17 -22.37 15.10
C LEU A 308 1.67 -22.88 13.76
N LEU A 309 1.05 -22.44 12.67
CA LEU A 309 1.53 -22.77 11.33
C LEU A 309 1.37 -21.59 10.36
N THR A 310 2.21 -21.57 9.35
CA THR A 310 2.15 -20.61 8.24
C THR A 310 2.41 -21.36 6.93
N THR A 311 1.52 -21.18 5.96
CA THR A 311 1.64 -21.76 4.63
C THR A 311 2.07 -20.64 3.67
N ALA A 312 3.15 -20.88 2.92
CA ALA A 312 3.59 -19.96 1.88
C ALA A 312 2.65 -20.01 0.67
N GLU A 313 2.60 -18.94 -0.11
CA GLU A 313 1.86 -18.92 -1.36
C GLU A 313 2.40 -20.00 -2.31
N GLN A 314 1.50 -20.77 -2.91
CA GLN A 314 1.84 -21.68 -4.00
C GLN A 314 1.96 -20.85 -5.27
N LYS A 315 3.14 -20.83 -5.87
CA LYS A 315 3.31 -20.25 -7.19
C LYS A 315 2.54 -21.08 -8.20
N GLY A 316 1.78 -20.41 -9.05
CA GLY A 316 1.04 -21.08 -10.13
C GLY A 316 1.96 -22.01 -10.92
N ARG A 317 1.43 -23.13 -11.35
CA ARG A 317 2.13 -24.03 -12.25
C ARG A 317 2.35 -23.32 -13.57
N GLY A 318 3.44 -23.67 -14.21
CA GLY A 318 3.75 -23.26 -15.56
C GLY A 318 2.67 -23.72 -16.58
N SER A 319 3.03 -23.77 -17.83
CA SER A 319 2.17 -24.15 -18.95
C SER A 319 1.28 -25.37 -18.67
N ALA A 320 0.03 -25.35 -19.15
CA ALA A 320 -0.87 -26.50 -19.16
C ALA A 320 -0.32 -27.72 -19.95
N HIS A 321 0.80 -27.56 -20.63
CA HIS A 321 1.51 -28.59 -21.38
C HIS A 321 2.65 -29.26 -20.58
N ASN A 322 2.84 -28.92 -19.30
CA ASN A 322 3.82 -29.62 -18.47
C ASN A 322 3.31 -31.03 -18.10
N GLU A 323 4.24 -31.91 -17.75
CA GLU A 323 3.92 -33.22 -17.21
C GLU A 323 2.97 -33.12 -16.02
N VAL A 324 2.07 -34.08 -15.92
CA VAL A 324 1.14 -34.21 -14.78
C VAL A 324 1.97 -34.71 -13.59
N ASP A 325 2.04 -33.90 -12.53
CA ASP A 325 2.71 -34.33 -11.31
C ASP A 325 1.92 -35.47 -10.62
N ASP A 326 2.64 -36.31 -9.88
CA ASP A 326 2.05 -37.29 -8.99
C ASP A 326 1.13 -36.64 -7.97
N LEU A 327 0.12 -37.39 -7.53
CA LEU A 327 -0.74 -36.91 -6.43
C LEU A 327 0.10 -36.69 -5.17
N PRO A 328 -0.12 -35.56 -4.46
CA PRO A 328 0.61 -35.28 -3.23
C PRO A 328 0.44 -36.41 -2.20
N THR A 329 1.52 -36.78 -1.54
CA THR A 329 1.49 -37.73 -0.40
C THR A 329 0.65 -37.14 0.73
N VAL A 330 -0.13 -37.98 1.37
CA VAL A 330 -0.97 -37.62 2.51
C VAL A 330 -0.15 -37.69 3.78
N PRO A 331 0.05 -36.58 4.54
CA PRO A 331 0.89 -36.60 5.74
C PRO A 331 0.25 -37.33 6.94
N ILE A 332 -1.07 -37.52 6.90
CA ILE A 332 -1.85 -38.15 7.96
C ILE A 332 -2.69 -39.27 7.34
N ALA A 333 -2.57 -40.48 7.88
CA ALA A 333 -3.31 -41.66 7.41
C ALA A 333 -4.83 -41.40 7.44
N GLY A 334 -5.52 -41.84 6.38
CA GLY A 334 -6.97 -41.69 6.25
C GLY A 334 -7.45 -40.35 5.67
N MET A 335 -6.56 -39.41 5.44
CA MET A 335 -6.91 -38.15 4.77
C MET A 335 -6.85 -38.29 3.26
N ARG A 336 -7.63 -37.46 2.56
CA ARG A 336 -7.56 -37.37 1.10
C ARG A 336 -6.37 -36.50 0.71
N PRO A 337 -5.72 -36.73 -0.45
CA PRO A 337 -4.75 -35.83 -1.02
C PRO A 337 -5.34 -34.43 -1.20
N HIS A 338 -4.51 -33.40 -1.06
CA HIS A 338 -4.94 -32.03 -1.36
C HIS A 338 -4.97 -31.78 -2.88
N TRP A 339 -5.63 -30.71 -3.29
CA TRP A 339 -5.63 -30.28 -4.68
C TRP A 339 -4.21 -29.89 -5.14
N MET A 340 -3.86 -30.21 -6.38
CA MET A 340 -2.52 -29.99 -6.94
C MET A 340 -1.99 -28.55 -6.81
N ASN A 341 -2.89 -27.58 -6.73
CA ASN A 341 -2.52 -26.15 -6.58
C ASN A 341 -2.59 -25.65 -5.14
N ASP A 342 -2.90 -26.50 -4.18
CA ASP A 342 -2.90 -26.17 -2.77
C ASP A 342 -1.59 -26.61 -2.13
N LYS A 343 -1.20 -25.93 -1.07
CA LYS A 343 -0.10 -26.32 -0.21
C LYS A 343 -0.64 -26.77 1.12
N GLU A 344 -0.10 -27.87 1.58
CA GLU A 344 -0.44 -28.45 2.89
C GLU A 344 0.67 -28.15 3.89
N THR A 345 0.27 -27.77 5.10
CA THR A 345 1.20 -27.54 6.21
C THR A 345 0.62 -28.18 7.47
N VAL A 346 1.46 -28.91 8.19
CA VAL A 346 1.13 -29.61 9.43
C VAL A 346 1.94 -29.03 10.57
N ALA A 347 1.33 -28.89 11.75
CA ALA A 347 2.01 -28.48 12.97
C ALA A 347 1.45 -29.22 14.19
N PRO A 348 2.28 -29.58 15.20
CA PRO A 348 1.80 -30.13 16.44
C PRO A 348 1.13 -29.05 17.29
N PHE A 349 0.15 -29.50 18.11
CA PHE A 349 -0.52 -28.68 19.09
C PHE A 349 -0.85 -29.49 20.31
N THR A 350 -0.49 -29.02 21.50
CA THR A 350 -0.84 -29.63 22.78
C THR A 350 -1.94 -28.80 23.44
N SER A 351 -3.10 -29.42 23.69
CA SER A 351 -4.21 -28.83 24.42
C SER A 351 -4.13 -29.20 25.90
N SER A 352 -4.32 -28.21 26.76
CA SER A 352 -4.53 -28.42 28.20
C SER A 352 -5.98 -28.84 28.55
N GLY A 353 -6.83 -28.95 27.55
CA GLY A 353 -8.27 -29.15 27.68
C GLY A 353 -9.06 -27.83 27.69
N GLY A 354 -10.32 -27.92 27.26
CA GLY A 354 -11.26 -26.81 27.27
C GLY A 354 -11.43 -26.14 25.92
N ARG A 355 -11.89 -24.89 26.00
CA ARG A 355 -12.23 -24.11 24.81
C ARG A 355 -11.02 -23.33 24.29
N HIS A 356 -10.76 -23.49 23.02
CA HIS A 356 -9.69 -22.81 22.29
C HIS A 356 -10.27 -21.92 21.18
N ARG A 357 -9.71 -20.73 21.02
CA ARG A 357 -10.07 -19.82 19.92
C ARG A 357 -9.13 -20.02 18.75
N VAL A 358 -9.71 -20.37 17.62
CA VAL A 358 -9.00 -20.60 16.37
C VAL A 358 -9.16 -19.38 15.47
N LEU A 359 -8.06 -18.91 14.89
CA LEU A 359 -8.04 -17.91 13.84
C LEU A 359 -7.26 -18.44 12.64
N PHE A 360 -7.95 -18.61 11.53
CA PHE A 360 -7.33 -18.85 10.24
C PHE A 360 -7.32 -17.58 9.44
N GLU A 361 -6.16 -17.15 8.95
CA GLU A 361 -5.99 -15.99 8.09
C GLU A 361 -5.41 -16.43 6.75
N ALA A 362 -5.97 -15.93 5.67
CA ALA A 362 -5.48 -16.21 4.32
C ALA A 362 -5.53 -14.96 3.44
N ILE A 363 -4.48 -14.78 2.65
CA ILE A 363 -4.43 -13.77 1.59
C ILE A 363 -5.04 -14.41 0.35
N VAL A 364 -6.17 -13.88 -0.11
CA VAL A 364 -7.00 -14.48 -1.13
C VAL A 364 -7.45 -13.42 -2.15
N GLY A 365 -7.90 -13.87 -3.33
CA GLY A 365 -8.24 -12.96 -4.43
C GLY A 365 -6.97 -12.49 -5.16
N GLY A 366 -7.15 -11.62 -6.13
CA GLY A 366 -6.14 -11.18 -7.08
C GLY A 366 -6.43 -11.76 -8.47
N PRO A 367 -5.79 -11.21 -9.52
CA PRO A 367 -5.94 -11.70 -10.89
C PRO A 367 -5.37 -13.09 -11.07
#